data_a70b05a0b2f776cc25efa29b1d7b7f28
#
_entry.id   a70b05a0b2f776cc25efa29b1d7b7f28
#
_cell.length_a   1.000
_cell.length_b   1.000
_cell.length_c   1.000
_cell.angle_alpha   90.00
_cell.angle_beta   90.00
_cell.angle_gamma   90.00
#
_symmetry.space_group_name_H-M   'P 1'
#
loop_
_entity.id
_entity.type
_entity.pdbx_description
1 polymer ?
#
loop_
_entity_poly.entity_id
_entity_poly.type
_entity_poly.pdbx_seq_one_letter_code
_entity_poly.pdbx_strand_id
1 'polypeptide(L)'
;MSAHPTCPQWISRLYSADFRASPPSFSLINLTVDDLTRQLSEQFGFAKFRPGQEEIIRAVLAGRDAMTVMPTGQGKSLCYQLPATLLPGLTLVISPLIALMQDQVAGLKQRKIAAAAFHSGLTGFEKSRVIQDLSQKRIQLLYLAPERMQHEGFLQLLRSLWVSLLVVDEAHCISQWGHDFRPDYLKIGRLRQELTNPPCLALTATATARVQTDLCKRLSLRDPFRLVAGFRRANLALSVRLCQSRHEKLATLERLVRETERGTILIYCATRRAVEEVAEWLGQSRQSVGYYHAGLSDEERRLVHDDFRRGTVRILAATNAFGMGIDKSDVRLVVHFDIPGSLEAYYQEVGRAGRDGRPAACVLLFHERDLATQEYFIQQASQDSEGADRAERMKTLLQEMLGYVSVSTCRQLAILEYFSDEDERALGPCGLCDRCVAPVQQPSREVPHDDVASAKAILETVSWCRGRFGASRIVEILRGSRSKAMLAYGAEDCPTYGTCRARSKLSMTGLVKDLIASEYLQVEGAEYPTLDVTRKGQEILQGISAVLLEQAEAPLPTSPVKKPSRERAASVVALRASLADP
;
A
#
# COMPACT_ATOMS: atom_id res chain seq x y z
N MET A 1 -46.08 -3.80 -22.62
CA MET A 1 -45.54 -5.14 -22.47
C MET A 1 -44.09 -5.12 -22.98
N SER A 2 -43.15 -4.82 -22.14
CA SER A 2 -41.73 -4.73 -22.49
C SER A 2 -41.05 -6.00 -21.96
N ALA A 3 -40.43 -6.75 -22.89
CA ALA A 3 -39.74 -8.01 -22.61
C ALA A 3 -38.58 -7.80 -21.64
N HIS A 4 -38.61 -8.47 -20.50
CA HIS A 4 -37.45 -8.64 -19.62
C HIS A 4 -36.36 -9.43 -20.36
N PRO A 5 -35.08 -9.06 -20.24
CA PRO A 5 -34.00 -9.88 -20.75
C PRO A 5 -34.06 -11.25 -20.07
N THR A 6 -34.26 -12.28 -20.87
CA THR A 6 -34.41 -13.66 -20.42
C THR A 6 -33.09 -14.14 -19.80
N CYS A 7 -33.14 -14.45 -18.52
CA CYS A 7 -32.09 -15.17 -17.81
C CYS A 7 -31.73 -16.45 -18.62
N PRO A 8 -30.44 -16.76 -18.86
CA PRO A 8 -30.07 -17.97 -19.61
C PRO A 8 -30.71 -19.21 -19.02
N GLN A 9 -31.29 -20.07 -19.86
CA GLN A 9 -32.08 -21.26 -19.45
C GLN A 9 -31.32 -22.23 -18.52
N TRP A 10 -30.00 -22.22 -18.50
CA TRP A 10 -29.20 -23.05 -17.58
C TRP A 10 -29.24 -22.54 -16.14
N ILE A 11 -29.43 -21.21 -15.92
CA ILE A 11 -29.58 -20.62 -14.58
C ILE A 11 -30.89 -21.08 -13.94
N SER A 12 -31.99 -21.19 -14.70
CA SER A 12 -33.29 -21.66 -14.18
C SER A 12 -33.25 -23.10 -13.69
N ARG A 13 -32.41 -23.97 -14.26
CA ARG A 13 -32.22 -25.36 -13.80
C ARG A 13 -31.46 -25.47 -12.47
N LEU A 14 -30.61 -24.49 -12.12
CA LEU A 14 -29.89 -24.46 -10.85
C LEU A 14 -30.77 -23.97 -9.67
N TYR A 15 -31.79 -23.16 -9.94
CA TYR A 15 -32.68 -22.61 -8.91
C TYR A 15 -33.86 -23.52 -8.51
N SER A 16 -34.11 -24.61 -9.23
CA SER A 16 -35.24 -25.53 -8.97
C SER A 16 -34.93 -26.73 -8.06
N ALA A 17 -33.68 -26.88 -7.60
CA ALA A 17 -33.30 -27.99 -6.72
C ALA A 17 -33.42 -27.60 -5.25
N ASP A 18 -34.07 -28.47 -4.47
CA ASP A 18 -34.22 -28.37 -3.01
C ASP A 18 -32.84 -28.59 -2.33
N PHE A 19 -32.17 -27.51 -1.91
CA PHE A 19 -30.76 -27.46 -1.47
C PHE A 19 -30.54 -27.90 -0.01
N ARG A 20 -31.25 -28.97 0.47
CA ARG A 20 -30.86 -29.63 1.72
C ARG A 20 -29.84 -30.78 1.54
N ALA A 21 -29.44 -31.07 0.31
CA ALA A 21 -28.46 -32.11 -0.02
C ALA A 21 -27.30 -31.53 -0.77
N SER A 22 -26.09 -31.66 -0.22
CA SER A 22 -24.73 -31.41 -0.75
C SER A 22 -24.57 -30.29 -1.79
N PRO A 23 -23.62 -29.35 -1.61
CA PRO A 23 -23.39 -28.30 -2.59
C PRO A 23 -23.12 -28.95 -3.96
N PRO A 24 -23.73 -28.43 -5.05
CA PRO A 24 -23.42 -28.91 -6.38
C PRO A 24 -21.92 -28.77 -6.64
N SER A 25 -21.33 -29.77 -7.25
CA SER A 25 -19.92 -29.75 -7.63
C SER A 25 -19.68 -28.53 -8.53
N PHE A 26 -18.77 -27.64 -8.13
CA PHE A 26 -18.33 -26.44 -8.90
C PHE A 26 -17.76 -26.77 -10.30
N SER A 27 -17.67 -28.04 -10.64
CA SER A 27 -17.01 -28.54 -11.86
C SER A 27 -17.71 -28.23 -13.19
N LEU A 28 -18.74 -27.35 -13.24
CA LEU A 28 -19.58 -27.20 -14.42
C LEU A 28 -19.73 -25.79 -14.99
N ILE A 29 -18.95 -24.79 -14.54
CA ILE A 29 -18.97 -23.49 -15.21
C ILE A 29 -17.75 -23.42 -16.13
N ASN A 30 -17.71 -24.23 -17.18
CA ASN A 30 -16.74 -24.12 -18.28
C ASN A 30 -17.16 -23.00 -19.22
N LEU A 31 -17.05 -21.74 -18.77
CA LEU A 31 -17.21 -20.59 -19.64
C LEU A 31 -15.93 -20.39 -20.48
N THR A 32 -16.11 -20.20 -21.79
CA THR A 32 -15.02 -19.81 -22.68
C THR A 32 -14.56 -18.37 -22.37
N VAL A 33 -13.41 -17.96 -22.90
CA VAL A 33 -12.93 -16.57 -22.82
C VAL A 33 -13.97 -15.62 -23.41
N ASP A 34 -14.54 -16.00 -24.56
CA ASP A 34 -15.54 -15.19 -25.25
C ASP A 34 -16.83 -15.06 -24.44
N ASP A 35 -17.24 -16.10 -23.72
CA ASP A 35 -18.42 -16.03 -22.84
C ASP A 35 -18.19 -15.06 -21.67
N LEU A 36 -17.03 -15.10 -21.02
CA LEU A 36 -16.69 -14.19 -19.92
C LEU A 36 -16.59 -12.76 -20.41
N THR A 37 -15.95 -12.53 -21.57
CA THR A 37 -15.82 -11.19 -22.17
C THR A 37 -17.18 -10.63 -22.57
N ARG A 38 -18.08 -11.47 -23.09
CA ARG A 38 -19.45 -11.09 -23.38
C ARG A 38 -20.19 -10.66 -22.11
N GLN A 39 -20.12 -11.45 -21.03
CA GLN A 39 -20.73 -11.09 -19.75
C GLN A 39 -20.15 -9.81 -19.15
N LEU A 40 -18.84 -9.59 -19.27
CA LEU A 40 -18.18 -8.37 -18.88
C LEU A 40 -18.76 -7.15 -19.63
N SER A 41 -18.91 -7.27 -20.94
CA SER A 41 -19.45 -6.20 -21.78
C SER A 41 -20.93 -5.91 -21.47
N GLU A 42 -21.75 -6.96 -21.38
CA GLU A 42 -23.19 -6.84 -21.16
C GLU A 42 -23.55 -6.26 -19.79
N GLN A 43 -22.84 -6.67 -18.73
CA GLN A 43 -23.20 -6.32 -17.35
C GLN A 43 -22.43 -5.11 -16.82
N PHE A 44 -21.18 -4.93 -17.24
CA PHE A 44 -20.30 -3.89 -16.70
C PHE A 44 -19.89 -2.85 -17.73
N GLY A 45 -20.13 -3.08 -19.03
CA GLY A 45 -19.81 -2.13 -20.12
C GLY A 45 -18.34 -2.11 -20.50
N PHE A 46 -17.53 -3.08 -20.10
CA PHE A 46 -16.10 -3.14 -20.42
C PHE A 46 -15.84 -4.08 -21.59
N ALA A 47 -15.05 -3.64 -22.56
CA ALA A 47 -14.73 -4.43 -23.76
C ALA A 47 -13.70 -5.56 -23.49
N LYS A 48 -12.86 -5.44 -22.45
CA LYS A 48 -11.79 -6.40 -22.13
C LYS A 48 -11.44 -6.38 -20.64
N PHE A 49 -10.90 -7.47 -20.15
CA PHE A 49 -10.32 -7.56 -18.83
C PHE A 49 -9.01 -6.77 -18.74
N ARG A 50 -8.71 -6.27 -17.56
CA ARG A 50 -7.36 -5.79 -17.22
C ARG A 50 -6.47 -6.99 -16.90
N PRO A 51 -5.13 -6.85 -17.02
CA PRO A 51 -4.20 -7.93 -16.70
C PRO A 51 -4.48 -8.56 -15.32
N GLY A 52 -4.53 -9.88 -15.26
CA GLY A 52 -4.78 -10.66 -14.06
C GLY A 52 -6.25 -10.81 -13.63
N GLN A 53 -7.18 -9.99 -14.15
CA GLN A 53 -8.60 -10.09 -13.74
C GLN A 53 -9.25 -11.38 -14.24
N GLU A 54 -9.00 -11.77 -15.47
CA GLU A 54 -9.58 -12.98 -16.07
C GLU A 54 -9.14 -14.24 -15.33
N GLU A 55 -7.86 -14.35 -15.03
CA GLU A 55 -7.28 -15.50 -14.33
C GLU A 55 -7.86 -15.66 -12.93
N ILE A 56 -8.06 -14.56 -12.19
CA ILE A 56 -8.70 -14.57 -10.87
C ILE A 56 -10.15 -15.01 -10.99
N ILE A 57 -10.89 -14.44 -11.93
CA ILE A 57 -12.31 -14.75 -12.16
C ILE A 57 -12.48 -16.23 -12.48
N ARG A 58 -11.61 -16.79 -13.34
CA ARG A 58 -11.62 -18.23 -13.67
C ARG A 58 -11.32 -19.10 -12.46
N ALA A 59 -10.32 -18.73 -11.66
CA ALA A 59 -9.99 -19.47 -10.45
C ALA A 59 -11.18 -19.50 -9.47
N VAL A 60 -11.85 -18.37 -9.27
CA VAL A 60 -13.02 -18.24 -8.42
C VAL A 60 -14.21 -19.07 -8.96
N LEU A 61 -14.51 -18.98 -10.26
CA LEU A 61 -15.59 -19.74 -10.90
C LEU A 61 -15.32 -21.25 -10.90
N ALA A 62 -14.05 -21.66 -10.90
CA ALA A 62 -13.65 -23.05 -10.72
C ALA A 62 -13.74 -23.54 -9.26
N GLY A 63 -14.20 -22.70 -8.33
CA GLY A 63 -14.33 -23.04 -6.91
C GLY A 63 -13.01 -23.08 -6.15
N ARG A 64 -11.92 -22.51 -6.71
CA ARG A 64 -10.61 -22.41 -6.05
C ARG A 64 -10.56 -21.20 -5.12
N ASP A 65 -9.83 -21.35 -4.03
CA ASP A 65 -9.41 -20.19 -3.25
C ASP A 65 -8.47 -19.31 -4.06
N ALA A 66 -8.55 -18.00 -3.87
CA ALA A 66 -7.67 -17.05 -4.54
C ALA A 66 -7.20 -15.96 -3.57
N MET A 67 -5.97 -15.52 -3.75
CA MET A 67 -5.40 -14.36 -3.06
C MET A 67 -4.81 -13.41 -4.10
N THR A 68 -5.23 -12.15 -4.03
CA THR A 68 -4.84 -11.16 -5.02
C THR A 68 -4.32 -9.91 -4.35
N VAL A 69 -3.10 -9.53 -4.72
CA VAL A 69 -2.48 -8.27 -4.32
C VAL A 69 -2.36 -7.40 -5.56
N MET A 70 -3.25 -6.41 -5.68
CA MET A 70 -3.32 -5.48 -6.81
C MET A 70 -3.54 -4.07 -6.29
N PRO A 71 -2.84 -3.05 -6.78
CA PRO A 71 -3.03 -1.66 -6.39
C PRO A 71 -4.46 -1.16 -6.53
N THR A 72 -4.78 -0.07 -5.84
CA THR A 72 -6.04 0.64 -6.01
C THR A 72 -6.19 1.13 -7.45
N GLY A 73 -7.42 1.08 -7.98
CA GLY A 73 -7.69 1.51 -9.37
C GLY A 73 -7.51 0.42 -10.42
N GLN A 74 -6.97 -0.76 -10.08
CA GLN A 74 -6.84 -1.88 -11.02
C GLN A 74 -8.13 -2.71 -11.21
N GLY A 75 -9.24 -2.30 -10.58
CA GLY A 75 -10.52 -2.95 -10.77
C GLY A 75 -10.69 -4.25 -9.98
N LYS A 76 -10.13 -4.34 -8.76
CA LYS A 76 -10.29 -5.48 -7.84
C LYS A 76 -11.75 -5.92 -7.65
N SER A 77 -12.68 -4.97 -7.54
CA SER A 77 -14.09 -5.27 -7.30
C SER A 77 -14.71 -6.12 -8.40
N LEU A 78 -14.29 -5.96 -9.65
CA LEU A 78 -14.78 -6.76 -10.77
C LEU A 78 -14.46 -8.25 -10.59
N CYS A 79 -13.34 -8.58 -9.94
CA CYS A 79 -12.90 -9.96 -9.71
C CYS A 79 -13.87 -10.79 -8.86
N TYR A 80 -14.80 -10.16 -8.13
CA TYR A 80 -15.86 -10.84 -7.42
C TYR A 80 -17.27 -10.43 -7.87
N GLN A 81 -17.44 -9.22 -8.40
CA GLN A 81 -18.75 -8.76 -8.85
C GLN A 81 -19.24 -9.53 -10.08
N LEU A 82 -18.36 -9.77 -11.06
CA LEU A 82 -18.72 -10.59 -12.22
C LEU A 82 -18.98 -12.06 -11.84
N PRO A 83 -18.11 -12.75 -11.08
CA PRO A 83 -18.44 -14.09 -10.57
C PRO A 83 -19.77 -14.16 -9.80
N ALA A 84 -20.07 -13.14 -8.98
CA ALA A 84 -21.30 -13.11 -8.19
C ALA A 84 -22.58 -13.11 -9.05
N THR A 85 -22.52 -12.62 -10.28
CA THR A 85 -23.65 -12.67 -11.23
C THR A 85 -23.78 -14.01 -11.95
N LEU A 86 -22.73 -14.84 -11.91
CA LEU A 86 -22.64 -16.12 -12.58
C LEU A 86 -22.77 -17.31 -11.62
N LEU A 87 -22.38 -17.12 -10.35
CA LEU A 87 -22.48 -18.13 -9.31
C LEU A 87 -23.90 -18.20 -8.74
N PRO A 88 -24.40 -19.39 -8.47
CA PRO A 88 -25.65 -19.54 -7.74
C PRO A 88 -25.44 -19.25 -6.25
N GLY A 89 -26.48 -18.75 -5.56
CA GLY A 89 -26.41 -18.45 -4.13
C GLY A 89 -25.91 -17.04 -3.81
N LEU A 90 -25.35 -16.89 -2.62
CA LEU A 90 -24.93 -15.60 -2.08
C LEU A 90 -23.42 -15.42 -2.20
N THR A 91 -22.97 -14.30 -2.75
CA THR A 91 -21.60 -13.81 -2.59
C THR A 91 -21.55 -12.90 -1.37
N LEU A 92 -20.80 -13.30 -0.34
CA LEU A 92 -20.61 -12.54 0.90
C LEU A 92 -19.28 -11.78 0.84
N VAL A 93 -19.33 -10.45 0.88
CA VAL A 93 -18.16 -9.56 0.82
C VAL A 93 -17.95 -8.92 2.17
N ILE A 94 -16.85 -9.26 2.85
CA ILE A 94 -16.44 -8.58 4.09
C ILE A 94 -15.60 -7.37 3.70
N SER A 95 -16.02 -6.16 4.08
CA SER A 95 -15.31 -4.91 3.78
C SER A 95 -15.30 -3.99 5.01
N PRO A 96 -14.19 -3.27 5.27
CA PRO A 96 -14.05 -2.48 6.51
C PRO A 96 -14.68 -1.08 6.42
N LEU A 97 -15.19 -0.69 5.27
CA LEU A 97 -15.55 0.69 4.95
C LEU A 97 -16.99 0.85 4.52
N ILE A 98 -17.79 1.48 5.39
CA ILE A 98 -19.22 1.70 5.15
C ILE A 98 -19.44 2.53 3.87
N ALA A 99 -18.71 3.63 3.69
CA ALA A 99 -18.85 4.50 2.52
C ALA A 99 -18.56 3.74 1.22
N LEU A 100 -17.48 2.95 1.18
CA LEU A 100 -17.14 2.13 0.01
C LEU A 100 -18.23 1.08 -0.28
N MET A 101 -18.75 0.40 0.75
CA MET A 101 -19.84 -0.55 0.58
C MET A 101 -21.08 0.11 -0.04
N GLN A 102 -21.44 1.32 0.42
CA GLN A 102 -22.57 2.08 -0.10
C GLN A 102 -22.38 2.48 -1.57
N ASP A 103 -21.19 2.95 -1.94
CA ASP A 103 -20.86 3.30 -3.32
C ASP A 103 -20.89 2.06 -4.24
N GLN A 104 -20.32 0.93 -3.79
CA GLN A 104 -20.36 -0.34 -4.54
C GLN A 104 -21.81 -0.82 -4.74
N VAL A 105 -22.62 -0.81 -3.69
CA VAL A 105 -24.03 -1.21 -3.76
C VAL A 105 -24.82 -0.28 -4.69
N ALA A 106 -24.60 1.04 -4.63
CA ALA A 106 -25.24 1.99 -5.51
C ALA A 106 -24.90 1.73 -6.99
N GLY A 107 -23.62 1.52 -7.29
CA GLY A 107 -23.17 1.19 -8.65
C GLY A 107 -23.71 -0.14 -9.18
N LEU A 108 -23.81 -1.17 -8.33
CA LEU A 108 -24.39 -2.47 -8.70
C LEU A 108 -25.91 -2.37 -8.95
N LYS A 109 -26.63 -1.63 -8.12
CA LYS A 109 -28.07 -1.39 -8.32
C LYS A 109 -28.38 -0.63 -9.62
N GLN A 110 -27.53 0.34 -10.01
CA GLN A 110 -27.65 1.01 -11.30
C GLN A 110 -27.51 0.02 -12.48
N ARG A 111 -26.71 -1.03 -12.30
CA ARG A 111 -26.56 -2.13 -13.27
C ARG A 111 -27.61 -3.24 -13.12
N LYS A 112 -28.63 -3.02 -12.27
CA LYS A 112 -29.69 -4.00 -11.96
C LYS A 112 -29.19 -5.29 -11.33
N ILE A 113 -28.03 -5.26 -10.67
CA ILE A 113 -27.47 -6.36 -9.90
C ILE A 113 -27.97 -6.25 -8.46
N ALA A 114 -28.53 -7.35 -7.93
CA ALA A 114 -29.16 -7.40 -6.62
C ALA A 114 -28.11 -7.39 -5.50
N ALA A 115 -27.80 -6.23 -4.97
CA ALA A 115 -26.80 -6.03 -3.92
C ALA A 115 -27.34 -5.26 -2.73
N ALA A 116 -26.85 -5.58 -1.52
CA ALA A 116 -27.13 -4.85 -0.29
C ALA A 116 -25.87 -4.72 0.58
N ALA A 117 -25.90 -3.73 1.49
CA ALA A 117 -24.88 -3.59 2.54
C ALA A 117 -25.53 -3.76 3.91
N PHE A 118 -24.81 -4.40 4.85
CA PHE A 118 -25.25 -4.59 6.23
C PHE A 118 -24.19 -4.09 7.20
N HIS A 119 -24.43 -2.92 7.80
CA HIS A 119 -23.48 -2.22 8.65
C HIS A 119 -24.16 -1.50 9.84
N SER A 120 -23.38 -0.90 10.73
CA SER A 120 -23.89 -0.22 11.94
C SER A 120 -24.77 0.98 11.63
N GLY A 121 -24.45 1.75 10.61
CA GLY A 121 -25.18 2.95 10.22
C GLY A 121 -26.58 2.77 9.63
N LEU A 122 -27.06 1.52 9.42
CA LEU A 122 -28.42 1.29 8.94
C LEU A 122 -29.44 1.50 10.06
N THR A 123 -30.58 2.10 9.70
CA THR A 123 -31.76 2.18 10.57
C THR A 123 -32.37 0.80 10.86
N GLY A 124 -33.20 0.70 11.86
CA GLY A 124 -33.92 -0.56 12.18
C GLY A 124 -34.76 -1.08 11.00
N PHE A 125 -35.44 -0.18 10.30
CA PHE A 125 -36.23 -0.52 9.11
C PHE A 125 -35.37 -1.05 7.96
N GLU A 126 -34.26 -0.40 7.66
CA GLU A 126 -33.33 -0.86 6.61
C GLU A 126 -32.72 -2.23 6.94
N LYS A 127 -32.33 -2.44 8.20
CA LYS A 127 -31.84 -3.76 8.66
C LYS A 127 -32.88 -4.85 8.46
N SER A 128 -34.13 -4.61 8.86
CA SER A 128 -35.23 -5.56 8.70
C SER A 128 -35.48 -5.88 7.23
N ARG A 129 -35.41 -4.87 6.36
CA ARG A 129 -35.57 -5.04 4.91
C ARG A 129 -34.45 -5.92 4.32
N VAL A 130 -33.20 -5.65 4.66
CA VAL A 130 -32.07 -6.48 4.18
C VAL A 130 -32.22 -7.92 4.65
N ILE A 131 -32.60 -8.16 5.92
CA ILE A 131 -32.83 -9.50 6.46
C ILE A 131 -33.96 -10.20 5.71
N GLN A 132 -35.06 -9.52 5.43
CA GLN A 132 -36.18 -10.04 4.63
C GLN A 132 -35.74 -10.41 3.21
N ASP A 133 -35.02 -9.51 2.52
CA ASP A 133 -34.56 -9.74 1.16
C ASP A 133 -33.54 -10.92 1.10
N LEU A 134 -32.68 -11.09 2.13
CA LEU A 134 -31.80 -12.25 2.27
C LEU A 134 -32.58 -13.55 2.45
N SER A 135 -33.55 -13.59 3.38
CA SER A 135 -34.38 -14.77 3.62
C SER A 135 -35.18 -15.21 2.40
N GLN A 136 -35.54 -14.24 1.54
CA GLN A 136 -36.25 -14.47 0.28
C GLN A 136 -35.30 -14.71 -0.90
N LYS A 137 -33.99 -14.84 -0.66
CA LYS A 137 -32.96 -15.08 -1.68
C LYS A 137 -32.96 -14.04 -2.82
N ARG A 138 -33.32 -12.78 -2.52
CA ARG A 138 -33.36 -11.68 -3.49
C ARG A 138 -32.04 -10.94 -3.65
N ILE A 139 -31.02 -11.24 -2.81
CA ILE A 139 -29.72 -10.59 -2.81
C ILE A 139 -28.69 -11.58 -3.34
N GLN A 140 -27.93 -11.17 -4.35
CA GLN A 140 -26.80 -11.92 -4.93
C GLN A 140 -25.46 -11.54 -4.26
N LEU A 141 -25.26 -10.24 -3.94
CA LEU A 141 -24.09 -9.76 -3.23
C LEU A 141 -24.49 -9.08 -1.92
N LEU A 142 -23.93 -9.53 -0.82
CA LEU A 142 -24.06 -8.89 0.47
C LEU A 142 -22.70 -8.34 0.92
N TYR A 143 -22.60 -7.02 1.07
CA TYR A 143 -21.48 -6.39 1.74
C TYR A 143 -21.73 -6.35 3.23
N LEU A 144 -20.80 -6.87 4.02
CA LEU A 144 -20.90 -7.00 5.46
C LEU A 144 -19.76 -6.28 6.15
N ALA A 145 -20.09 -5.38 7.07
CA ALA A 145 -19.11 -4.79 7.96
C ALA A 145 -18.65 -5.79 9.02
N PRO A 146 -17.34 -5.91 9.30
CA PRO A 146 -16.78 -6.98 10.14
C PRO A 146 -17.34 -7.00 11.56
N GLU A 147 -17.68 -5.87 12.15
CA GLU A 147 -18.30 -5.80 13.48
C GLU A 147 -19.68 -6.49 13.55
N ARG A 148 -20.34 -6.71 12.41
CA ARG A 148 -21.63 -7.42 12.34
C ARG A 148 -21.52 -8.92 12.53
N MET A 149 -20.32 -9.48 12.41
CA MET A 149 -20.06 -10.90 12.71
C MET A 149 -20.18 -11.24 14.21
N GLN A 150 -20.47 -10.26 15.07
CA GLN A 150 -20.72 -10.50 16.50
C GLN A 150 -22.19 -10.76 16.83
N HIS A 151 -23.12 -10.56 15.90
CA HIS A 151 -24.55 -10.69 16.11
C HIS A 151 -25.04 -12.11 15.77
N GLU A 152 -25.22 -12.96 16.78
CA GLU A 152 -25.55 -14.38 16.62
C GLU A 152 -26.83 -14.62 15.78
N GLY A 153 -27.88 -13.82 15.98
CA GLY A 153 -29.10 -13.97 15.16
C GLY A 153 -28.88 -13.73 13.67
N PHE A 154 -27.95 -12.83 13.31
CA PHE A 154 -27.59 -12.60 11.92
C PHE A 154 -26.67 -13.72 11.38
N LEU A 155 -25.77 -14.24 12.20
CA LEU A 155 -24.94 -15.39 11.84
C LEU A 155 -25.78 -16.66 11.60
N GLN A 156 -26.84 -16.89 12.42
CA GLN A 156 -27.77 -17.98 12.19
C GLN A 156 -28.48 -17.87 10.83
N LEU A 157 -28.90 -16.65 10.45
CA LEU A 157 -29.45 -16.43 9.11
C LEU A 157 -28.41 -16.74 8.03
N LEU A 158 -27.16 -16.25 8.15
CA LEU A 158 -26.11 -16.53 7.15
C LEU A 158 -25.83 -18.02 7.01
N ARG A 159 -25.79 -18.77 8.13
CA ARG A 159 -25.61 -20.26 8.12
C ARG A 159 -26.76 -20.98 7.44
N SER A 160 -27.94 -20.39 7.38
CA SER A 160 -29.10 -20.98 6.68
C SER A 160 -29.10 -20.71 5.18
N LEU A 161 -28.23 -19.81 4.71
CA LEU A 161 -28.09 -19.44 3.29
C LEU A 161 -26.94 -20.21 2.66
N TRP A 162 -27.07 -20.48 1.37
CA TRP A 162 -25.95 -21.01 0.61
C TRP A 162 -25.04 -19.88 0.16
N VAL A 163 -23.87 -19.78 0.79
CA VAL A 163 -22.80 -18.84 0.41
C VAL A 163 -21.91 -19.53 -0.63
N SER A 164 -21.97 -19.06 -1.86
CA SER A 164 -21.19 -19.62 -2.99
C SER A 164 -19.78 -19.05 -3.08
N LEU A 165 -19.56 -17.84 -2.55
CA LEU A 165 -18.25 -17.18 -2.53
C LEU A 165 -18.13 -16.29 -1.29
N LEU A 166 -17.04 -16.45 -0.56
CA LEU A 166 -16.63 -15.52 0.49
C LEU A 166 -15.54 -14.59 -0.08
N VAL A 167 -15.74 -13.29 -0.02
CA VAL A 167 -14.77 -12.28 -0.43
C VAL A 167 -14.30 -11.52 0.80
N VAL A 168 -12.99 -11.37 0.94
CA VAL A 168 -12.37 -10.55 1.99
C VAL A 168 -11.69 -9.39 1.31
N ASP A 169 -12.36 -8.25 1.31
CA ASP A 169 -11.82 -6.99 0.80
C ASP A 169 -10.92 -6.34 1.85
N GLU A 170 -9.90 -5.61 1.41
CA GLU A 170 -8.82 -5.07 2.25
C GLU A 170 -8.27 -6.15 3.21
N ALA A 171 -8.00 -7.34 2.65
CA ALA A 171 -7.64 -8.53 3.41
C ALA A 171 -6.40 -8.35 4.31
N HIS A 172 -5.52 -7.37 4.01
CA HIS A 172 -4.37 -7.02 4.86
C HIS A 172 -4.80 -6.67 6.30
N CYS A 173 -6.05 -6.24 6.52
CA CYS A 173 -6.59 -5.96 7.85
C CYS A 173 -6.63 -7.20 8.78
N ILE A 174 -6.55 -8.42 8.25
CA ILE A 174 -6.51 -9.64 9.08
C ILE A 174 -5.14 -9.87 9.71
N SER A 175 -4.09 -9.32 9.11
CA SER A 175 -2.71 -9.54 9.55
C SER A 175 -2.25 -8.46 10.51
N GLN A 176 -1.66 -8.88 11.62
CA GLN A 176 -1.02 -7.96 12.55
C GLN A 176 0.24 -7.28 11.96
N TRP A 177 0.75 -7.81 10.86
CA TRP A 177 1.86 -7.24 10.08
C TRP A 177 1.37 -6.27 9.00
N GLY A 178 0.05 -6.19 8.77
CA GLY A 178 -0.56 -5.19 7.90
C GLY A 178 -0.57 -3.80 8.56
N HIS A 179 -0.57 -2.77 7.76
CA HIS A 179 -0.54 -1.38 8.23
C HIS A 179 -1.87 -0.91 8.88
N ASP A 180 -2.99 -1.62 8.64
CA ASP A 180 -4.34 -1.34 9.19
C ASP A 180 -4.96 -2.61 9.80
N PHE A 181 -4.31 -3.16 10.82
CA PHE A 181 -4.82 -4.35 11.50
C PHE A 181 -6.15 -4.07 12.22
N ARG A 182 -7.15 -4.95 12.00
CA ARG A 182 -8.48 -4.88 12.61
C ARG A 182 -8.84 -6.21 13.30
N PRO A 183 -8.98 -6.22 14.64
CA PRO A 183 -9.25 -7.45 15.40
C PRO A 183 -10.48 -8.23 14.91
N ASP A 184 -11.53 -7.54 14.44
CA ASP A 184 -12.73 -8.21 13.93
C ASP A 184 -12.48 -9.08 12.69
N TYR A 185 -11.43 -8.77 11.89
CA TYR A 185 -11.04 -9.59 10.75
C TYR A 185 -10.53 -10.97 11.15
N LEU A 186 -10.02 -11.15 12.37
CA LEU A 186 -9.59 -12.46 12.87
C LEU A 186 -10.74 -13.47 12.94
N LYS A 187 -11.98 -13.00 13.03
CA LYS A 187 -13.19 -13.84 13.10
C LYS A 187 -13.60 -14.44 11.74
N ILE A 188 -13.06 -13.90 10.61
CA ILE A 188 -13.46 -14.31 9.26
C ILE A 188 -13.14 -15.77 8.99
N GLY A 189 -11.97 -16.25 9.43
CA GLY A 189 -11.60 -17.66 9.25
C GLY A 189 -12.59 -18.62 9.93
N ARG A 190 -13.05 -18.28 11.15
CA ARG A 190 -14.08 -19.03 11.85
C ARG A 190 -15.43 -18.94 11.14
N LEU A 191 -15.85 -17.75 10.72
CA LEU A 191 -17.08 -17.57 9.95
C LEU A 191 -17.07 -18.44 8.69
N ARG A 192 -15.95 -18.50 7.96
CA ARG A 192 -15.80 -19.36 6.78
C ARG A 192 -16.06 -20.83 7.09
N GLN A 193 -15.53 -21.34 8.21
CA GLN A 193 -15.77 -22.72 8.64
C GLN A 193 -17.25 -22.96 8.96
N GLU A 194 -17.90 -22.01 9.63
CA GLU A 194 -19.32 -22.06 9.96
C GLU A 194 -20.23 -22.00 8.72
N LEU A 195 -19.76 -21.42 7.62
CA LEU A 195 -20.42 -21.36 6.31
C LEU A 195 -20.08 -22.56 5.40
N THR A 196 -19.61 -23.68 5.95
CA THR A 196 -19.22 -24.89 5.21
C THR A 196 -18.05 -24.71 4.23
N ASN A 197 -17.14 -23.78 4.55
CA ASN A 197 -15.92 -23.51 3.80
C ASN A 197 -16.13 -23.17 2.32
N PRO A 198 -16.90 -22.13 1.98
CA PRO A 198 -17.02 -21.69 0.60
C PRO A 198 -15.65 -21.30 0.02
N PRO A 199 -15.48 -21.33 -1.31
CA PRO A 199 -14.33 -20.68 -1.97
C PRO A 199 -14.12 -19.29 -1.44
N CYS A 200 -12.86 -18.89 -1.22
CA CYS A 200 -12.52 -17.61 -0.63
C CYS A 200 -11.61 -16.81 -1.56
N LEU A 201 -12.00 -15.57 -1.83
CA LEU A 201 -11.19 -14.59 -2.55
C LEU A 201 -10.72 -13.51 -1.58
N ALA A 202 -9.43 -13.48 -1.27
CA ALA A 202 -8.80 -12.44 -0.49
C ALA A 202 -8.20 -11.36 -1.42
N LEU A 203 -8.63 -10.12 -1.26
CA LEU A 203 -8.21 -8.98 -2.08
C LEU A 203 -7.57 -7.91 -1.21
N THR A 204 -6.44 -7.39 -1.64
CA THR A 204 -5.82 -6.23 -1.01
C THR A 204 -5.03 -5.39 -2.02
N ALA A 205 -4.77 -4.13 -1.67
CA ALA A 205 -3.90 -3.27 -2.46
C ALA A 205 -2.43 -3.40 -2.07
N THR A 206 -2.16 -3.84 -0.85
CA THR A 206 -0.81 -3.84 -0.26
C THR A 206 -0.66 -5.08 0.63
N ALA A 207 0.26 -5.95 0.29
CA ALA A 207 0.63 -7.08 1.13
C ALA A 207 2.05 -7.56 0.82
N THR A 208 2.95 -7.45 1.78
CA THR A 208 4.28 -8.05 1.70
C THR A 208 4.18 -9.59 1.72
N ALA A 209 5.22 -10.30 1.33
CA ALA A 209 5.25 -11.77 1.36
C ALA A 209 4.86 -12.35 2.74
N ARG A 210 5.26 -11.67 3.82
CA ARG A 210 4.90 -12.03 5.19
C ARG A 210 3.39 -11.90 5.45
N VAL A 211 2.78 -10.78 5.02
CA VAL A 211 1.33 -10.54 5.13
C VAL A 211 0.57 -11.56 4.30
N GLN A 212 1.02 -11.87 3.08
CA GLN A 212 0.40 -12.87 2.20
C GLN A 212 0.38 -14.27 2.86
N THR A 213 1.47 -14.65 3.50
CA THR A 213 1.57 -15.94 4.21
C THR A 213 0.61 -15.98 5.40
N ASP A 214 0.53 -14.91 6.19
CA ASP A 214 -0.39 -14.81 7.34
C ASP A 214 -1.86 -14.82 6.88
N LEU A 215 -2.19 -14.14 5.78
CA LEU A 215 -3.52 -14.18 5.14
C LEU A 215 -3.94 -15.61 4.79
N CYS A 216 -3.10 -16.35 4.08
CA CYS A 216 -3.40 -17.73 3.69
C CYS A 216 -3.67 -18.61 4.92
N LYS A 217 -2.87 -18.45 5.98
CA LYS A 217 -3.01 -19.21 7.22
C LYS A 217 -4.31 -18.85 7.96
N ARG A 218 -4.60 -17.56 8.18
CA ARG A 218 -5.76 -17.11 8.96
C ARG A 218 -7.09 -17.35 8.29
N LEU A 219 -7.13 -17.27 6.95
CA LEU A 219 -8.31 -17.59 6.15
C LEU A 219 -8.41 -19.08 5.80
N SER A 220 -7.42 -19.89 6.20
CA SER A 220 -7.34 -21.33 5.86
C SER A 220 -7.51 -21.56 4.35
N LEU A 221 -6.83 -20.77 3.53
CA LEU A 221 -6.91 -20.91 2.07
C LEU A 221 -6.24 -22.21 1.63
N ARG A 222 -6.91 -22.95 0.73
CA ARG A 222 -6.50 -24.27 0.23
C ARG A 222 -5.86 -24.10 -1.15
N ASP A 223 -4.56 -24.29 -1.27
CA ASP A 223 -3.82 -24.12 -2.53
C ASP A 223 -4.33 -22.92 -3.36
N PRO A 224 -4.28 -21.70 -2.82
CA PRO A 224 -4.93 -20.56 -3.46
C PRO A 224 -4.23 -20.19 -4.76
N PHE A 225 -5.01 -19.83 -5.77
CA PHE A 225 -4.47 -19.07 -6.89
C PHE A 225 -3.92 -17.75 -6.37
N ARG A 226 -2.65 -17.44 -6.68
CA ARG A 226 -1.97 -16.23 -6.19
C ARG A 226 -1.65 -15.32 -7.35
N LEU A 227 -2.05 -14.06 -7.23
CA LEU A 227 -1.66 -12.99 -8.13
C LEU A 227 -1.11 -11.82 -7.32
N VAL A 228 0.14 -11.46 -7.58
CA VAL A 228 0.79 -10.23 -7.09
C VAL A 228 1.22 -9.48 -8.33
N ALA A 229 0.59 -8.36 -8.64
CA ALA A 229 0.89 -7.66 -9.88
C ALA A 229 0.49 -6.18 -9.85
N GLY A 230 1.13 -5.40 -10.72
CA GLY A 230 0.71 -4.05 -11.04
C GLY A 230 1.21 -2.99 -10.04
N PHE A 231 2.26 -3.25 -9.27
CA PHE A 231 2.83 -2.27 -8.36
C PHE A 231 3.59 -1.16 -9.08
N ARG A 232 3.99 -1.38 -10.35
CA ARG A 232 4.59 -0.31 -11.15
C ARG A 232 3.53 0.68 -11.61
N ARG A 233 3.74 1.93 -11.26
CA ARG A 233 2.89 3.04 -11.69
C ARG A 233 3.69 3.95 -12.64
N ALA A 234 3.69 3.61 -13.93
CA ALA A 234 4.50 4.28 -14.95
C ALA A 234 4.18 5.78 -15.14
N ASN A 235 3.03 6.23 -14.63
CA ASN A 235 2.60 7.62 -14.72
C ASN A 235 2.88 8.44 -13.44
N LEU A 236 3.47 7.84 -12.39
CA LEU A 236 3.74 8.54 -11.13
C LEU A 236 5.22 8.92 -11.01
N ALA A 237 5.50 10.21 -10.89
CA ALA A 237 6.81 10.75 -10.58
C ALA A 237 6.99 10.79 -9.05
N LEU A 238 7.71 9.82 -8.49
CA LEU A 238 7.98 9.73 -7.05
C LEU A 238 9.21 10.57 -6.69
N SER A 239 9.13 11.36 -5.63
CA SER A 239 10.28 12.11 -5.13
C SER A 239 10.26 12.30 -3.62
N VAL A 240 11.45 12.44 -3.03
CA VAL A 240 11.65 12.80 -1.62
C VAL A 240 12.46 14.09 -1.56
N ARG A 241 11.97 15.05 -0.79
CA ARG A 241 12.63 16.33 -0.52
C ARG A 241 13.02 16.41 0.94
N LEU A 242 14.32 16.46 1.21
CA LEU A 242 14.84 16.69 2.55
C LEU A 242 14.71 18.18 2.86
N CYS A 243 14.03 18.52 3.94
CA CYS A 243 13.83 19.90 4.39
C CYS A 243 14.56 20.12 5.72
N GLN A 244 15.15 21.30 5.91
CA GLN A 244 15.90 21.64 7.11
C GLN A 244 15.00 22.21 8.23
N SER A 245 13.78 22.62 7.87
CA SER A 245 12.83 23.21 8.81
C SER A 245 11.38 23.01 8.38
N ARG A 246 10.45 23.17 9.34
CA ARG A 246 9.02 23.18 9.04
C ARG A 246 8.63 24.33 8.10
N HIS A 247 9.26 25.48 8.24
CA HIS A 247 9.03 26.62 7.33
C HIS A 247 9.43 26.30 5.89
N GLU A 248 10.57 25.63 5.69
CA GLU A 248 10.98 25.16 4.37
C GLU A 248 10.01 24.14 3.78
N LYS A 249 9.44 23.24 4.61
CA LYS A 249 8.38 22.32 4.17
C LYS A 249 7.17 23.09 3.65
N LEU A 250 6.69 24.09 4.39
CA LEU A 250 5.54 24.94 4.00
C LEU A 250 5.83 25.73 2.71
N ALA A 251 6.99 26.36 2.60
CA ALA A 251 7.41 27.08 1.40
C ALA A 251 7.56 26.15 0.18
N THR A 252 8.10 24.94 0.38
CA THR A 252 8.21 23.94 -0.67
C THR A 252 6.83 23.43 -1.10
N LEU A 253 5.93 23.17 -0.15
CA LEU A 253 4.54 22.80 -0.41
C LEU A 253 3.82 23.87 -1.24
N GLU A 254 3.90 25.13 -0.85
CA GLU A 254 3.29 26.24 -1.57
C GLU A 254 3.80 26.33 -3.02
N ARG A 255 5.10 26.15 -3.25
CA ARG A 255 5.69 26.10 -4.58
C ARG A 255 5.13 24.95 -5.40
N LEU A 256 5.06 23.72 -4.86
CA LEU A 256 4.50 22.54 -5.54
C LEU A 256 3.03 22.75 -5.91
N VAL A 257 2.24 23.35 -5.02
CA VAL A 257 0.83 23.67 -5.27
C VAL A 257 0.70 24.67 -6.41
N ARG A 258 1.57 25.70 -6.46
CA ARG A 258 1.59 26.73 -7.51
C ARG A 258 2.02 26.15 -8.86
N GLU A 259 3.01 25.28 -8.88
CA GLU A 259 3.49 24.59 -10.09
C GLU A 259 2.46 23.60 -10.65
N THR A 260 1.52 23.12 -9.82
CA THR A 260 0.45 22.24 -10.24
C THR A 260 -0.75 23.06 -10.69
N GLU A 261 -0.76 23.51 -11.93
CA GLU A 261 -1.80 24.42 -12.43
C GLU A 261 -3.20 23.79 -12.53
N ARG A 262 -3.28 22.51 -12.85
CA ARG A 262 -4.55 21.80 -13.12
C ARG A 262 -4.66 20.52 -12.29
N GLY A 263 -5.90 20.07 -12.10
CA GLY A 263 -6.22 18.86 -11.37
C GLY A 263 -6.25 19.05 -9.85
N THR A 264 -6.53 17.99 -9.16
CA THR A 264 -6.73 17.97 -7.71
C THR A 264 -5.43 17.68 -6.98
N ILE A 265 -5.28 18.24 -5.78
CA ILE A 265 -4.10 18.09 -4.92
C ILE A 265 -4.51 17.48 -3.58
N LEU A 266 -3.83 16.43 -3.15
CA LEU A 266 -3.97 15.81 -1.84
C LEU A 266 -2.70 16.04 -1.02
N ILE A 267 -2.86 16.44 0.24
CA ILE A 267 -1.76 16.67 1.17
C ILE A 267 -2.01 15.84 2.42
N TYR A 268 -1.13 14.88 2.69
CA TYR A 268 -1.20 14.03 3.87
C TYR A 268 -0.34 14.57 5.00
N CYS A 269 -0.95 14.73 6.18
CA CYS A 269 -0.30 15.15 7.41
C CYS A 269 -0.51 14.11 8.51
N ALA A 270 0.47 13.96 9.41
CA ALA A 270 0.41 12.98 10.48
C ALA A 270 -0.60 13.33 11.60
N THR A 271 -0.89 14.62 11.83
CA THR A 271 -1.73 15.08 12.94
C THR A 271 -2.82 16.04 12.47
N ARG A 272 -3.92 16.13 13.25
CA ARG A 272 -5.01 17.09 13.02
C ARG A 272 -4.49 18.52 12.96
N ARG A 273 -3.65 18.91 13.93
CA ARG A 273 -3.04 20.23 13.99
C ARG A 273 -2.21 20.56 12.73
N ALA A 274 -1.45 19.58 12.22
CA ALA A 274 -0.68 19.79 10.98
C ALA A 274 -1.59 19.98 9.76
N VAL A 275 -2.73 19.27 9.72
CA VAL A 275 -3.74 19.45 8.66
C VAL A 275 -4.31 20.86 8.67
N GLU A 276 -4.73 21.35 9.84
CA GLU A 276 -5.31 22.70 10.01
C GLU A 276 -4.26 23.78 9.66
N GLU A 277 -3.02 23.67 10.16
CA GLU A 277 -1.92 24.59 9.87
C GLU A 277 -1.60 24.67 8.36
N VAL A 278 -1.53 23.52 7.68
CA VAL A 278 -1.29 23.46 6.24
C VAL A 278 -2.44 24.10 5.45
N ALA A 279 -3.69 23.84 5.86
CA ALA A 279 -4.87 24.43 5.23
C ALA A 279 -4.91 25.95 5.42
N GLU A 280 -4.60 26.44 6.64
CA GLU A 280 -4.52 27.87 6.94
C GLU A 280 -3.41 28.56 6.12
N TRP A 281 -2.20 27.98 6.08
CA TRP A 281 -1.08 28.50 5.31
C TRP A 281 -1.42 28.67 3.83
N LEU A 282 -1.96 27.64 3.21
CA LEU A 282 -2.34 27.68 1.79
C LEU A 282 -3.55 28.55 1.53
N GLY A 283 -4.49 28.68 2.48
CA GLY A 283 -5.65 29.56 2.38
C GLY A 283 -5.31 31.04 2.27
N GLN A 284 -4.17 31.47 2.82
CA GLN A 284 -3.67 32.85 2.69
C GLN A 284 -3.39 33.23 1.22
N SER A 285 -3.10 32.26 0.35
CA SER A 285 -2.85 32.44 -1.08
C SER A 285 -4.11 32.46 -1.96
N ARG A 286 -5.30 32.68 -1.39
CA ARG A 286 -6.63 32.69 -2.07
C ARG A 286 -6.96 31.41 -2.84
N GLN A 287 -6.46 30.28 -2.42
CA GLN A 287 -6.75 28.99 -3.02
C GLN A 287 -7.96 28.33 -2.33
N SER A 288 -8.77 27.57 -3.07
CA SER A 288 -9.84 26.76 -2.49
C SER A 288 -9.22 25.53 -1.80
N VAL A 289 -8.98 25.65 -0.49
CA VAL A 289 -8.37 24.62 0.35
C VAL A 289 -9.40 24.07 1.31
N GLY A 290 -9.62 22.77 1.29
CA GLY A 290 -10.37 22.04 2.31
C GLY A 290 -9.43 21.31 3.27
N TYR A 291 -9.96 20.88 4.41
CA TYR A 291 -9.24 20.02 5.33
C TYR A 291 -10.14 18.90 5.87
N TYR A 292 -9.52 17.74 6.18
CA TYR A 292 -10.25 16.56 6.62
C TYR A 292 -9.47 15.76 7.68
N HIS A 293 -10.09 15.51 8.81
CA HIS A 293 -9.55 14.65 9.86
C HIS A 293 -10.65 14.09 10.76
N ALA A 294 -10.34 13.10 11.59
CA ALA A 294 -11.30 12.43 12.47
C ALA A 294 -11.89 13.32 13.58
N GLY A 295 -11.40 14.55 13.76
CA GLY A 295 -11.95 15.53 14.70
C GLY A 295 -13.16 16.30 14.18
N LEU A 296 -13.43 16.24 12.87
CA LEU A 296 -14.62 16.83 12.26
C LEU A 296 -15.87 16.01 12.59
N SER A 297 -17.02 16.66 12.67
CA SER A 297 -18.33 16.00 12.74
C SER A 297 -18.61 15.17 11.48
N ASP A 298 -19.55 14.23 11.57
CA ASP A 298 -19.93 13.39 10.44
C ASP A 298 -20.49 14.22 9.27
N GLU A 299 -21.20 15.31 9.58
CA GLU A 299 -21.76 16.21 8.58
C GLU A 299 -20.66 17.00 7.87
N GLU A 300 -19.71 17.58 8.59
CA GLU A 300 -18.57 18.29 8.01
C GLU A 300 -17.72 17.34 7.14
N ARG A 301 -17.46 16.14 7.64
CA ARG A 301 -16.72 15.12 6.85
C ARG A 301 -17.42 14.79 5.54
N ARG A 302 -18.74 14.66 5.56
CA ARG A 302 -19.55 14.41 4.36
C ARG A 302 -19.49 15.58 3.39
N LEU A 303 -19.65 16.82 3.88
CA LEU A 303 -19.60 18.02 3.04
C LEU A 303 -18.24 18.17 2.35
N VAL A 304 -17.14 18.08 3.11
CA VAL A 304 -15.77 18.17 2.53
C VAL A 304 -15.53 17.06 1.51
N HIS A 305 -15.98 15.84 1.79
CA HIS A 305 -15.86 14.71 0.87
C HIS A 305 -16.61 14.97 -0.45
N ASP A 306 -17.85 15.47 -0.36
CA ASP A 306 -18.69 15.77 -1.53
C ASP A 306 -18.11 16.93 -2.34
N ASP A 307 -17.62 17.98 -1.69
CA ASP A 307 -17.00 19.14 -2.34
C ASP A 307 -15.71 18.76 -3.06
N PHE A 308 -14.88 17.93 -2.42
CA PHE A 308 -13.69 17.40 -3.06
C PHE A 308 -14.02 16.51 -4.27
N ARG A 309 -15.04 15.66 -4.16
CA ARG A 309 -15.50 14.81 -5.27
C ARG A 309 -16.03 15.62 -6.44
N ARG A 310 -16.81 16.68 -6.17
CA ARG A 310 -17.34 17.60 -7.20
C ARG A 310 -16.26 18.50 -7.81
N GLY A 311 -15.12 18.65 -7.14
CA GLY A 311 -14.04 19.55 -7.57
C GLY A 311 -14.21 21.00 -7.12
N THR A 312 -15.18 21.30 -6.25
CA THR A 312 -15.34 22.62 -5.61
C THR A 312 -14.14 22.93 -4.72
N VAL A 313 -13.63 21.92 -4.00
CA VAL A 313 -12.36 21.95 -3.27
C VAL A 313 -11.29 21.29 -4.14
N ARG A 314 -10.33 22.10 -4.61
CA ARG A 314 -9.23 21.62 -5.45
C ARG A 314 -8.08 21.04 -4.63
N ILE A 315 -7.78 21.64 -3.48
CA ILE A 315 -6.66 21.26 -2.58
C ILE A 315 -7.27 20.73 -1.30
N LEU A 316 -6.85 19.54 -0.87
CA LEU A 316 -7.32 18.94 0.37
C LEU A 316 -6.14 18.54 1.24
N ALA A 317 -6.02 19.14 2.42
CA ALA A 317 -5.13 18.69 3.49
C ALA A 317 -5.87 17.67 4.37
N ALA A 318 -5.27 16.51 4.64
CA ALA A 318 -5.94 15.47 5.39
C ALA A 318 -4.99 14.60 6.22
N THR A 319 -5.52 13.98 7.26
CA THR A 319 -4.87 12.81 7.87
C THR A 319 -5.20 11.55 7.06
N ASN A 320 -4.59 10.41 7.41
CA ASN A 320 -4.91 9.09 6.84
C ASN A 320 -6.39 8.70 6.97
N ALA A 321 -7.18 9.40 7.82
CA ALA A 321 -8.64 9.23 7.89
C ALA A 321 -9.35 9.58 6.57
N PHE A 322 -8.76 10.45 5.74
CA PHE A 322 -9.19 10.69 4.37
C PHE A 322 -8.41 9.75 3.44
N GLY A 323 -8.85 8.53 3.39
CA GLY A 323 -8.04 7.54 2.69
C GLY A 323 -8.86 6.56 1.89
N MET A 324 -9.42 5.58 2.52
CA MET A 324 -10.09 4.48 1.86
C MET A 324 -11.46 4.93 1.27
N GLY A 325 -11.75 4.52 0.03
CA GLY A 325 -13.03 4.83 -0.62
C GLY A 325 -13.05 6.08 -1.52
N ILE A 326 -11.95 6.82 -1.67
CA ILE A 326 -11.90 7.97 -2.57
C ILE A 326 -11.54 7.49 -3.97
N ASP A 327 -12.48 7.67 -4.88
CA ASP A 327 -12.28 7.43 -6.31
C ASP A 327 -12.36 8.76 -7.09
N LYS A 328 -11.22 9.46 -7.13
CA LYS A 328 -11.04 10.68 -7.92
C LYS A 328 -9.91 10.47 -8.90
N SER A 329 -10.22 10.55 -10.18
CA SER A 329 -9.30 10.19 -11.25
C SER A 329 -8.24 11.26 -11.55
N ASP A 330 -8.56 12.53 -11.29
CA ASP A 330 -7.81 13.72 -11.71
C ASP A 330 -6.84 14.26 -10.63
N VAL A 331 -6.41 13.45 -9.68
CA VAL A 331 -5.39 13.86 -8.69
C VAL A 331 -4.04 13.95 -9.39
N ARG A 332 -3.48 15.17 -9.45
CA ARG A 332 -2.21 15.46 -10.14
C ARG A 332 -1.02 15.58 -9.21
N LEU A 333 -1.27 15.86 -7.94
CA LEU A 333 -0.22 15.97 -6.93
C LEU A 333 -0.68 15.32 -5.62
N VAL A 334 0.13 14.43 -5.09
CA VAL A 334 0.03 13.93 -3.72
C VAL A 334 1.27 14.37 -2.96
N VAL A 335 1.10 15.09 -1.85
CA VAL A 335 2.20 15.51 -0.99
C VAL A 335 2.04 14.84 0.37
N HIS A 336 3.09 14.16 0.82
CA HIS A 336 3.22 13.79 2.21
C HIS A 336 3.98 14.90 2.93
N PHE A 337 3.25 15.71 3.67
CA PHE A 337 3.84 16.80 4.46
C PHE A 337 4.63 16.24 5.64
N ASP A 338 4.17 15.16 6.25
CA ASP A 338 4.88 14.40 7.28
C ASP A 338 5.11 12.97 6.79
N ILE A 339 6.16 12.31 7.31
CA ILE A 339 6.45 10.92 6.96
C ILE A 339 5.33 9.99 7.44
N PRO A 340 4.79 9.10 6.59
CA PRO A 340 3.86 8.06 7.04
C PRO A 340 4.56 6.99 7.87
N GLY A 341 3.80 6.24 8.65
CA GLY A 341 4.32 5.21 9.57
C GLY A 341 4.83 3.95 8.88
N SER A 342 4.52 3.75 7.60
CA SER A 342 4.96 2.57 6.83
C SER A 342 4.99 2.84 5.33
N LEU A 343 5.72 2.00 4.59
CA LEU A 343 5.80 2.07 3.13
C LEU A 343 4.48 1.63 2.46
N GLU A 344 3.72 0.74 3.08
CA GLU A 344 2.39 0.35 2.61
C GLU A 344 1.40 1.51 2.67
N ALA A 345 1.37 2.25 3.78
CA ALA A 345 0.54 3.45 3.92
C ALA A 345 0.93 4.49 2.87
N TYR A 346 2.23 4.77 2.73
CA TYR A 346 2.75 5.65 1.69
C TYR A 346 2.29 5.23 0.30
N TYR A 347 2.48 3.93 -0.06
CA TYR A 347 2.11 3.42 -1.37
C TYR A 347 0.61 3.49 -1.64
N GLN A 348 -0.22 3.20 -0.65
CA GLN A 348 -1.68 3.30 -0.74
C GLN A 348 -2.14 4.75 -0.98
N GLU A 349 -1.46 5.71 -0.35
CA GLU A 349 -1.77 7.14 -0.44
C GLU A 349 -1.28 7.74 -1.77
N VAL A 350 -0.07 7.43 -2.23
CA VAL A 350 0.41 7.84 -3.56
C VAL A 350 -0.38 7.17 -4.69
N GLY A 351 -0.92 5.97 -4.45
CA GLY A 351 -1.77 5.24 -5.37
C GLY A 351 -3.08 5.95 -5.76
N ARG A 352 -3.43 7.05 -5.07
CA ARG A 352 -4.58 7.91 -5.42
C ARG A 352 -4.29 8.84 -6.57
N ALA A 353 -3.01 9.13 -6.82
CA ALA A 353 -2.59 9.99 -7.93
C ALA A 353 -2.77 9.29 -9.29
N GLY A 354 -3.17 10.05 -10.29
CA GLY A 354 -3.15 9.64 -11.69
C GLY A 354 -3.93 8.36 -12.01
N ARG A 355 -5.11 8.15 -11.42
CA ARG A 355 -5.94 6.97 -11.71
C ARG A 355 -6.47 6.92 -13.14
N ASP A 356 -6.52 8.07 -13.80
CA ASP A 356 -6.84 8.21 -15.22
C ASP A 356 -5.66 7.90 -16.16
N GLY A 357 -4.53 7.41 -15.63
CA GLY A 357 -3.32 7.11 -16.41
C GLY A 357 -2.49 8.34 -16.79
N ARG A 358 -2.96 9.56 -16.53
CA ARG A 358 -2.21 10.79 -16.83
C ARG A 358 -1.08 11.00 -15.82
N PRO A 359 0.01 11.70 -16.21
CA PRO A 359 1.11 12.01 -15.31
C PRO A 359 0.65 12.69 -14.02
N ALA A 360 1.23 12.26 -12.90
CA ALA A 360 1.01 12.86 -11.59
C ALA A 360 2.30 12.81 -10.76
N ALA A 361 2.48 13.80 -9.88
CA ALA A 361 3.63 13.87 -8.98
C ALA A 361 3.25 13.39 -7.57
N CYS A 362 4.17 12.68 -6.93
CA CYS A 362 4.05 12.25 -5.54
C CYS A 362 5.33 12.68 -4.80
N VAL A 363 5.19 13.59 -3.85
CA VAL A 363 6.31 14.22 -3.16
C VAL A 363 6.23 13.97 -1.66
N LEU A 364 7.27 13.38 -1.09
CA LEU A 364 7.44 13.28 0.36
C LEU A 364 8.35 14.41 0.83
N LEU A 365 7.86 15.27 1.71
CA LEU A 365 8.62 16.30 2.40
C LEU A 365 9.10 15.74 3.73
N PHE A 366 10.36 15.44 3.85
CA PHE A 366 10.92 14.81 5.05
C PHE A 366 11.76 15.81 5.87
N HIS A 367 11.50 15.82 7.17
CA HIS A 367 12.34 16.48 8.16
C HIS A 367 12.52 15.54 9.36
N GLU A 368 13.71 15.50 9.96
CA GLU A 368 14.01 14.58 11.07
C GLU A 368 13.06 14.69 12.26
N ARG A 369 12.52 15.88 12.53
CA ARG A 369 11.52 16.07 13.60
C ARG A 369 10.20 15.34 13.36
N ASP A 370 9.92 14.92 12.12
CA ASP A 370 8.73 14.12 11.83
C ASP A 370 8.79 12.77 12.58
N LEU A 371 10.01 12.27 12.84
CA LEU A 371 10.22 11.03 13.60
C LEU A 371 9.68 11.10 15.02
N ALA A 372 9.79 12.26 15.68
CA ALA A 372 9.26 12.42 17.02
C ALA A 372 7.73 12.19 17.08
N THR A 373 7.01 12.56 16.01
CA THR A 373 5.57 12.29 15.91
C THR A 373 5.29 10.79 15.74
N GLN A 374 6.06 10.09 14.93
CA GLN A 374 5.91 8.64 14.76
C GLN A 374 6.33 7.87 16.03
N GLU A 375 7.41 8.27 16.68
CA GLU A 375 7.85 7.71 17.96
C GLU A 375 6.78 7.90 19.05
N TYR A 376 6.12 9.05 19.09
CA TYR A 376 4.99 9.29 19.99
C TYR A 376 3.83 8.30 19.71
N PHE A 377 3.45 8.07 18.45
CA PHE A 377 2.40 7.09 18.13
C PHE A 377 2.80 5.67 18.52
N ILE A 378 4.06 5.30 18.31
CA ILE A 378 4.59 4.00 18.75
C ILE A 378 4.53 3.85 20.27
N GLN A 379 4.89 4.90 21.01
CA GLN A 379 4.83 4.92 22.48
C GLN A 379 3.39 4.81 22.97
N GLN A 380 2.44 5.49 22.34
CA GLN A 380 1.02 5.36 22.70
C GLN A 380 0.52 3.94 22.45
N ALA A 381 0.91 3.32 21.34
CA ALA A 381 0.54 1.94 21.00
C ALA A 381 1.09 0.91 21.99
N SER A 382 2.16 1.23 22.75
CA SER A 382 2.78 0.30 23.72
C SER A 382 2.03 0.23 25.07
N GLN A 383 1.03 1.09 25.30
CA GLN A 383 0.37 1.18 26.62
C GLN A 383 -0.70 0.11 26.86
N ASP A 384 -1.13 -0.61 25.82
CA ASP A 384 -2.13 -1.68 25.89
C ASP A 384 -1.49 -3.04 26.22
N SER A 385 -2.28 -4.01 26.66
CA SER A 385 -1.80 -5.37 27.03
C SER A 385 -1.14 -6.15 25.90
N GLU A 386 -1.48 -5.87 24.63
CA GLU A 386 -0.82 -6.37 23.42
C GLU A 386 0.11 -5.33 22.78
N GLY A 387 0.35 -4.23 23.50
CA GLY A 387 0.97 -3.03 22.96
C GLY A 387 2.46 -3.18 22.64
N ALA A 388 3.19 -3.99 23.40
CA ALA A 388 4.63 -4.17 23.20
C ALA A 388 4.94 -4.74 21.80
N ASP A 389 4.24 -5.79 21.40
CA ASP A 389 4.40 -6.40 20.08
C ASP A 389 3.93 -5.47 18.95
N ARG A 390 2.86 -4.72 19.19
CA ARG A 390 2.37 -3.71 18.25
C ARG A 390 3.38 -2.58 18.05
N ALA A 391 3.93 -2.05 19.13
CA ALA A 391 4.94 -1.00 19.10
C ALA A 391 6.21 -1.45 18.35
N GLU A 392 6.66 -2.69 18.57
CA GLU A 392 7.85 -3.23 17.89
C GLU A 392 7.60 -3.39 16.38
N ARG A 393 6.40 -3.86 15.99
CA ARG A 393 6.00 -3.90 14.56
C ARG A 393 5.99 -2.51 13.94
N MET A 394 5.40 -1.51 14.62
CA MET A 394 5.37 -0.13 14.11
C MET A 394 6.77 0.44 13.93
N LYS A 395 7.72 0.11 14.82
CA LYS A 395 9.13 0.51 14.68
C LYS A 395 9.76 -0.12 13.42
N THR A 396 9.52 -1.40 13.20
CA THR A 396 10.02 -2.12 12.02
C THR A 396 9.50 -1.46 10.73
N LEU A 397 8.18 -1.22 10.64
CA LEU A 397 7.56 -0.57 9.48
C LEU A 397 8.10 0.85 9.25
N LEU A 398 8.31 1.62 10.33
CA LEU A 398 8.92 2.95 10.23
C LEU A 398 10.38 2.89 9.74
N GLN A 399 11.15 1.88 10.16
CA GLN A 399 12.52 1.67 9.68
C GLN A 399 12.56 1.35 8.19
N GLU A 400 11.63 0.53 7.69
CA GLU A 400 11.48 0.23 6.27
C GLU A 400 11.11 1.49 5.47
N MET A 401 10.21 2.32 6.00
CA MET A 401 9.87 3.62 5.40
C MET A 401 11.08 4.57 5.35
N LEU A 402 11.89 4.62 6.41
CA LEU A 402 13.15 5.39 6.43
C LEU A 402 14.17 4.84 5.43
N GLY A 403 14.20 3.52 5.25
CA GLY A 403 14.97 2.88 4.19
C GLY A 403 14.59 3.43 2.81
N TYR A 404 13.29 3.56 2.53
CA TYR A 404 12.80 4.16 1.30
C TYR A 404 13.16 5.65 1.15
N VAL A 405 13.10 6.44 2.23
CA VAL A 405 13.53 7.85 2.21
C VAL A 405 14.98 7.98 1.76
N SER A 406 15.86 7.11 2.25
CA SER A 406 17.29 7.14 2.03
C SER A 406 17.78 6.36 0.80
N VAL A 407 16.87 5.73 0.03
CA VAL A 407 17.26 4.90 -1.13
C VAL A 407 18.04 5.74 -2.17
N SER A 408 19.14 5.18 -2.67
CA SER A 408 19.98 5.78 -3.72
C SER A 408 19.56 5.34 -5.13
N THR A 409 18.89 4.19 -5.24
CA THR A 409 18.41 3.62 -6.49
C THR A 409 17.01 4.14 -6.88
N CYS A 410 16.47 3.65 -7.99
CA CYS A 410 15.13 4.00 -8.45
C CYS A 410 14.07 3.74 -7.38
N ARG A 411 13.26 4.75 -7.04
CA ARG A 411 12.22 4.66 -6.02
C ARG A 411 11.13 3.64 -6.34
N GLN A 412 10.79 3.48 -7.62
CA GLN A 412 9.84 2.44 -8.02
C GLN A 412 10.42 1.03 -7.83
N LEU A 413 11.71 0.83 -8.16
CA LEU A 413 12.36 -0.47 -7.90
C LEU A 413 12.35 -0.81 -6.41
N ALA A 414 12.61 0.14 -5.53
CA ALA A 414 12.54 -0.09 -4.08
C ALA A 414 11.14 -0.49 -3.61
N ILE A 415 10.08 0.09 -4.19
CA ILE A 415 8.69 -0.32 -3.91
C ILE A 415 8.42 -1.74 -4.44
N LEU A 416 8.84 -2.05 -5.67
CA LEU A 416 8.63 -3.36 -6.27
C LEU A 416 9.35 -4.47 -5.48
N GLU A 417 10.55 -4.20 -5.00
CA GLU A 417 11.31 -5.09 -4.13
C GLU A 417 10.58 -5.34 -2.79
N TYR A 418 10.09 -4.27 -2.18
CA TYR A 418 9.33 -4.35 -0.92
C TYR A 418 8.09 -5.24 -1.02
N PHE A 419 7.35 -5.13 -2.12
CA PHE A 419 6.14 -5.94 -2.35
C PHE A 419 6.41 -7.27 -3.08
N SER A 420 7.67 -7.59 -3.37
CA SER A 420 8.08 -8.82 -4.07
C SER A 420 7.44 -8.97 -5.46
N ASP A 421 7.32 -7.86 -6.20
CA ASP A 421 6.83 -7.86 -7.59
C ASP A 421 8.02 -8.00 -8.56
N GLU A 422 8.51 -9.24 -8.69
CA GLU A 422 9.71 -9.54 -9.47
C GLU A 422 9.50 -9.33 -10.97
N ASP A 423 8.32 -9.60 -11.49
CA ASP A 423 8.01 -9.44 -12.92
C ASP A 423 8.11 -7.96 -13.34
N GLU A 424 7.53 -7.07 -12.55
CA GLU A 424 7.61 -5.63 -12.80
C GLU A 424 9.00 -5.07 -12.49
N ARG A 425 9.71 -5.65 -11.52
CA ARG A 425 11.09 -5.30 -11.17
C ARG A 425 12.05 -5.59 -12.32
N ALA A 426 11.86 -6.70 -13.04
CA ALA A 426 12.66 -7.08 -14.20
C ALA A 426 12.62 -6.06 -15.35
N LEU A 427 11.60 -5.18 -15.39
CA LEU A 427 11.51 -4.10 -16.38
C LEU A 427 12.53 -2.95 -16.14
N GLY A 428 13.27 -2.99 -15.03
CA GLY A 428 14.30 -2.01 -14.72
C GLY A 428 13.78 -0.66 -14.17
N PRO A 429 14.63 0.38 -14.12
CA PRO A 429 14.31 1.69 -13.56
C PRO A 429 13.14 2.39 -14.24
N CYS A 430 12.40 3.24 -13.47
CA CYS A 430 11.18 3.89 -13.98
C CYS A 430 11.44 5.07 -14.93
N GLY A 431 12.63 5.71 -14.88
CA GLY A 431 12.96 6.88 -15.67
C GLY A 431 12.28 8.20 -15.25
N LEU A 432 11.46 8.20 -14.18
CA LEU A 432 10.62 9.35 -13.80
C LEU A 432 10.85 9.85 -12.37
N CYS A 433 11.32 9.01 -11.45
CA CYS A 433 11.52 9.41 -10.06
C CYS A 433 12.74 10.34 -9.92
N ASP A 434 12.84 11.03 -8.79
CA ASP A 434 13.95 11.94 -8.49
C ASP A 434 15.35 11.28 -8.63
N ARG A 435 15.45 9.96 -8.40
CA ARG A 435 16.67 9.19 -8.54
C ARG A 435 17.01 8.87 -10.01
N CYS A 436 16.00 8.71 -10.85
CA CYS A 436 16.21 8.43 -12.27
C CYS A 436 16.46 9.69 -13.11
N VAL A 437 15.84 10.83 -12.75
CA VAL A 437 15.98 12.10 -13.49
C VAL A 437 17.05 13.02 -12.93
N ALA A 438 17.59 12.72 -11.74
CA ALA A 438 18.76 13.42 -11.25
C ALA A 438 19.87 13.29 -12.33
N PRO A 439 20.53 14.39 -12.73
CA PRO A 439 21.68 14.28 -13.61
C PRO A 439 22.65 13.30 -12.97
N VAL A 440 23.07 12.29 -13.75
CA VAL A 440 24.15 11.38 -13.34
C VAL A 440 25.31 12.29 -12.94
N GLN A 441 25.48 12.51 -11.65
CA GLN A 441 26.65 13.20 -11.16
C GLN A 441 27.82 12.32 -11.55
N GLN A 442 28.65 12.85 -12.45
CA GLN A 442 29.87 12.16 -12.86
C GLN A 442 30.62 11.67 -11.63
N PRO A 443 31.19 10.47 -11.66
CA PRO A 443 31.91 9.90 -10.52
C PRO A 443 33.24 10.65 -10.40
N SER A 444 33.23 11.80 -9.76
CA SER A 444 34.42 12.45 -9.20
C SER A 444 34.02 13.77 -8.53
N ARG A 445 33.21 13.66 -7.48
CA ARG A 445 33.25 14.72 -6.48
C ARG A 445 34.19 14.22 -5.40
N GLU A 446 35.30 14.91 -5.18
CA GLU A 446 36.09 14.74 -3.96
C GLU A 446 35.09 14.68 -2.79
N VAL A 447 35.14 13.60 -2.05
CA VAL A 447 34.26 13.41 -0.87
C VAL A 447 34.46 14.63 0.02
N PRO A 448 33.42 15.36 0.45
CA PRO A 448 33.61 16.51 1.33
C PRO A 448 34.47 16.07 2.51
N HIS A 449 35.45 16.88 2.89
CA HIS A 449 36.41 16.54 3.96
C HIS A 449 35.73 16.06 5.23
N ASP A 450 34.53 16.56 5.53
CA ASP A 450 33.65 16.14 6.62
C ASP A 450 33.10 14.72 6.46
N ASP A 451 32.85 14.23 5.24
CA ASP A 451 32.35 12.88 4.99
C ASP A 451 33.47 11.86 5.08
N VAL A 452 34.69 12.21 4.67
CA VAL A 452 35.89 11.38 4.86
C VAL A 452 36.19 11.18 6.35
N ALA A 453 36.11 12.24 7.14
CA ALA A 453 36.31 12.18 8.58
C ALA A 453 35.24 11.30 9.26
N SER A 454 33.98 11.43 8.84
CA SER A 454 32.88 10.63 9.38
C SER A 454 32.95 9.17 8.96
N ALA A 455 33.36 8.87 7.71
CA ALA A 455 33.58 7.51 7.22
C ALA A 455 34.68 6.81 8.02
N LYS A 456 35.79 7.51 8.27
CA LYS A 456 36.87 6.99 9.12
C LYS A 456 36.40 6.73 10.55
N ALA A 457 35.65 7.66 11.15
CA ALA A 457 35.07 7.48 12.48
C ALA A 457 34.12 6.27 12.54
N ILE A 458 33.33 6.00 11.48
CA ILE A 458 32.48 4.79 11.38
C ILE A 458 33.36 3.53 11.38
N LEU A 459 34.40 3.46 10.53
CA LEU A 459 35.30 2.32 10.46
C LEU A 459 36.01 2.06 11.81
N GLU A 460 36.50 3.11 12.47
CA GLU A 460 37.12 3.03 13.80
C GLU A 460 36.13 2.50 14.84
N THR A 461 34.88 2.99 14.83
CA THR A 461 33.82 2.53 15.75
C THR A 461 33.49 1.04 15.53
N VAL A 462 33.32 0.62 14.26
CA VAL A 462 33.03 -0.79 13.92
C VAL A 462 34.19 -1.68 14.36
N SER A 463 35.43 -1.27 14.09
CA SER A 463 36.63 -1.99 14.52
C SER A 463 36.70 -2.11 16.04
N TRP A 464 36.39 -1.05 16.79
CA TRP A 464 36.33 -1.08 18.26
C TRP A 464 35.24 -2.02 18.77
N CYS A 465 34.09 -2.07 18.11
CA CYS A 465 32.96 -2.93 18.47
C CYS A 465 33.19 -4.42 18.19
N ARG A 466 34.15 -4.78 17.34
CA ARG A 466 34.52 -6.17 17.00
C ARG A 466 33.32 -7.05 16.65
N GLY A 467 32.52 -6.63 15.67
CA GLY A 467 31.38 -7.41 15.18
C GLY A 467 30.18 -7.55 16.14
N ARG A 468 30.12 -6.78 17.23
CA ARG A 468 29.05 -6.91 18.24
C ARG A 468 27.79 -6.13 17.93
N PHE A 469 27.83 -5.15 17.04
CA PHE A 469 26.74 -4.22 16.81
C PHE A 469 26.42 -4.02 15.32
N GLY A 470 25.13 -3.87 15.04
CA GLY A 470 24.65 -3.46 13.71
C GLY A 470 24.67 -1.95 13.51
N ALA A 471 24.37 -1.52 12.29
CA ALA A 471 24.46 -0.13 11.82
C ALA A 471 23.80 0.89 12.76
N SER A 472 22.62 0.60 13.30
CA SER A 472 21.90 1.53 14.17
C SER A 472 22.67 1.84 15.46
N ARG A 473 23.28 0.83 16.08
CA ARG A 473 24.07 1.00 17.31
C ARG A 473 25.37 1.75 17.08
N ILE A 474 26.04 1.47 15.95
CA ILE A 474 27.25 2.22 15.53
C ILE A 474 26.94 3.71 15.39
N VAL A 475 25.83 4.05 14.73
CA VAL A 475 25.39 5.45 14.57
C VAL A 475 25.04 6.08 15.92
N GLU A 476 24.40 5.35 16.85
CA GLU A 476 24.11 5.84 18.20
C GLU A 476 25.37 6.15 19.00
N ILE A 477 26.41 5.33 18.94
CA ILE A 477 27.72 5.56 19.57
C ILE A 477 28.35 6.84 19.01
N LEU A 478 28.46 6.97 17.70
CA LEU A 478 29.05 8.13 17.03
C LEU A 478 28.32 9.44 17.32
N ARG A 479 27.00 9.37 17.55
CA ARG A 479 26.19 10.54 17.92
C ARG A 479 26.17 10.82 19.43
N GLY A 480 26.81 9.98 20.25
CA GLY A 480 26.90 10.15 21.69
C GLY A 480 25.55 9.97 22.40
N SER A 481 24.83 8.88 22.06
CA SER A 481 23.54 8.54 22.68
C SER A 481 23.73 8.13 24.15
N ARG A 482 23.01 8.80 25.07
CA ARG A 482 23.00 8.51 26.50
C ARG A 482 21.85 7.58 26.92
N SER A 483 21.33 6.74 25.99
CA SER A 483 20.31 5.75 26.36
C SER A 483 20.87 4.74 27.38
N LYS A 484 20.02 4.28 28.31
CA LYS A 484 20.43 3.28 29.33
C LYS A 484 21.11 2.05 28.70
N ALA A 485 20.63 1.63 27.54
CA ALA A 485 21.21 0.51 26.78
C ALA A 485 22.64 0.80 26.30
N MET A 486 22.90 2.01 25.79
CA MET A 486 24.24 2.41 25.31
C MET A 486 25.24 2.52 26.47
N LEU A 487 24.84 3.14 27.58
CA LEU A 487 25.68 3.25 28.76
C LEU A 487 26.02 1.88 29.39
N ALA A 488 25.05 0.96 29.41
CA ALA A 488 25.26 -0.41 29.89
C ALA A 488 26.30 -1.20 29.07
N TYR A 489 26.52 -0.84 27.82
CA TYR A 489 27.51 -1.44 26.91
C TYR A 489 28.90 -0.78 26.98
N GLY A 490 29.07 0.25 27.80
CA GLY A 490 30.33 1.01 27.87
C GLY A 490 30.60 1.82 26.59
N ALA A 491 29.54 2.30 25.91
CA ALA A 491 29.69 3.06 24.66
C ALA A 491 30.51 4.34 24.83
N GLU A 492 30.56 4.90 26.05
CA GLU A 492 31.37 6.08 26.38
C GLU A 492 32.88 5.83 26.30
N ASP A 493 33.31 4.59 26.41
CA ASP A 493 34.71 4.18 26.31
C ASP A 493 35.21 4.11 24.85
N CYS A 494 34.30 4.23 23.87
CA CYS A 494 34.66 4.24 22.47
C CYS A 494 35.39 5.54 22.11
N PRO A 495 36.60 5.50 21.51
CA PRO A 495 37.36 6.70 21.15
C PRO A 495 36.61 7.70 20.26
N THR A 496 35.67 7.18 19.47
CA THR A 496 34.85 7.97 18.54
C THR A 496 33.47 8.33 19.09
N TYR A 497 33.22 8.08 20.39
CA TYR A 497 31.92 8.39 21.01
C TYR A 497 31.57 9.88 20.91
N GLY A 498 30.41 10.18 20.29
CA GLY A 498 29.90 11.53 20.16
C GLY A 498 30.63 12.43 19.14
N THR A 499 31.63 11.93 18.39
CA THR A 499 32.38 12.70 17.40
C THR A 499 31.52 13.22 16.25
N CYS A 500 30.43 12.49 15.92
CA CYS A 500 29.47 12.88 14.87
C CYS A 500 28.15 13.42 15.43
N ARG A 501 28.14 14.02 16.63
CA ARG A 501 26.92 14.53 17.28
C ARG A 501 26.18 15.57 16.46
N ALA A 502 26.90 16.39 15.69
CA ALA A 502 26.31 17.42 14.83
C ALA A 502 25.65 16.86 13.57
N ARG A 503 25.94 15.61 13.20
CA ARG A 503 25.38 14.97 12.01
C ARG A 503 24.05 14.31 12.32
N SER A 504 23.17 14.30 11.31
CA SER A 504 21.88 13.66 11.41
C SER A 504 22.01 12.12 11.45
N LYS A 505 21.10 11.44 12.16
CA LYS A 505 21.05 9.98 12.19
C LYS A 505 20.91 9.39 10.77
N LEU A 506 20.11 10.05 9.94
CA LEU A 506 19.85 9.64 8.56
C LEU A 506 21.11 9.72 7.69
N SER A 507 21.84 10.85 7.78
CA SER A 507 23.11 11.04 7.05
C SER A 507 24.14 10.00 7.45
N MET A 508 24.28 9.73 8.75
CA MET A 508 25.20 8.72 9.26
C MET A 508 24.82 7.30 8.83
N THR A 509 23.50 6.99 8.82
CA THR A 509 23.00 5.69 8.35
C THR A 509 23.23 5.53 6.84
N GLY A 510 23.07 6.59 6.06
CA GLY A 510 23.41 6.63 4.64
C GLY A 510 24.89 6.32 4.41
N LEU A 511 25.76 6.98 5.13
CA LEU A 511 27.21 6.79 5.03
C LEU A 511 27.66 5.36 5.41
N VAL A 512 27.01 4.73 6.41
CA VAL A 512 27.25 3.32 6.73
C VAL A 512 26.86 2.42 5.55
N LYS A 513 25.72 2.67 4.89
CA LYS A 513 25.31 1.91 3.70
C LYS A 513 26.27 2.10 2.53
N ASP A 514 26.74 3.31 2.31
CA ASP A 514 27.73 3.61 1.26
C ASP A 514 29.06 2.88 1.52
N LEU A 515 29.47 2.78 2.80
CA LEU A 515 30.66 2.00 3.19
C LEU A 515 30.47 0.49 3.01
N ILE A 516 29.26 -0.02 3.19
CA ILE A 516 28.94 -1.43 2.91
C ILE A 516 28.94 -1.65 1.38
N ALA A 517 28.29 -0.80 0.62
CA ALA A 517 28.24 -0.87 -0.85
C ALA A 517 29.63 -0.77 -1.50
N SER A 518 30.52 0.04 -0.91
CA SER A 518 31.92 0.20 -1.34
C SER A 518 32.85 -0.89 -0.79
N GLU A 519 32.31 -1.94 -0.14
CA GLU A 519 33.05 -3.07 0.42
C GLU A 519 34.09 -2.69 1.52
N TYR A 520 33.91 -1.57 2.22
CA TYR A 520 34.73 -1.21 3.38
C TYR A 520 34.20 -1.85 4.67
N LEU A 521 32.89 -2.13 4.71
CA LEU A 521 32.20 -2.85 5.78
C LEU A 521 31.50 -4.08 5.22
N GLN A 522 31.39 -5.12 6.00
CA GLN A 522 30.58 -6.32 5.72
C GLN A 522 29.54 -6.55 6.78
N VAL A 523 28.41 -7.15 6.38
CA VAL A 523 27.32 -7.53 7.28
C VAL A 523 27.45 -8.99 7.62
N GLU A 524 27.48 -9.34 8.89
CA GLU A 524 27.54 -10.71 9.39
C GLU A 524 26.27 -11.09 10.14
N GLY A 525 25.80 -12.34 9.96
CA GLY A 525 24.61 -12.88 10.62
C GLY A 525 23.30 -12.57 9.92
N ALA A 526 22.46 -13.60 9.73
CA ALA A 526 21.16 -13.49 9.05
C ALA A 526 20.03 -13.04 10.01
N GLU A 527 20.07 -13.44 11.28
CA GLU A 527 19.00 -13.15 12.25
C GLU A 527 19.26 -11.86 13.03
N TYR A 528 20.52 -11.56 13.35
CA TYR A 528 20.97 -10.34 14.03
C TYR A 528 22.16 -9.75 13.28
N PRO A 529 21.93 -8.96 12.22
CA PRO A 529 23.00 -8.45 11.39
C PRO A 529 23.93 -7.50 12.16
N THR A 530 25.21 -7.84 12.24
CA THR A 530 26.27 -7.03 12.80
C THR A 530 27.20 -6.52 11.71
N LEU A 531 28.02 -5.51 12.01
CA LEU A 531 28.98 -4.95 11.07
C LEU A 531 30.40 -5.33 11.47
N ASP A 532 31.21 -5.69 10.47
CA ASP A 532 32.65 -5.85 10.63
C ASP A 532 33.41 -5.10 9.52
N VAL A 533 34.69 -4.78 9.80
CA VAL A 533 35.55 -4.04 8.88
C VAL A 533 36.25 -5.02 7.95
N THR A 534 36.08 -4.85 6.65
CA THR A 534 36.74 -5.67 5.63
C THR A 534 38.25 -5.37 5.56
N ARG A 535 39.01 -6.18 4.80
CA ARG A 535 40.41 -5.90 4.51
C ARG A 535 40.62 -4.51 3.88
N LYS A 536 39.76 -4.13 2.95
CA LYS A 536 39.75 -2.81 2.28
C LYS A 536 39.50 -1.67 3.29
N GLY A 537 38.59 -1.87 4.25
CA GLY A 537 38.35 -0.92 5.34
C GLY A 537 39.55 -0.80 6.31
N GLN A 538 40.24 -1.90 6.58
CA GLN A 538 41.44 -1.88 7.43
C GLN A 538 42.61 -1.09 6.80
N GLU A 539 42.77 -1.15 5.47
CA GLU A 539 43.77 -0.37 4.74
C GLU A 539 43.56 1.15 4.90
N ILE A 540 42.30 1.58 5.00
CA ILE A 540 41.96 2.99 5.29
C ILE A 540 42.32 3.35 6.74
N LEU A 541 42.02 2.49 7.71
CA LEU A 541 42.37 2.71 9.11
C LEU A 541 43.88 2.81 9.32
N GLN A 542 44.66 2.07 8.53
CA GLN A 542 46.13 2.09 8.55
C GLN A 542 46.73 3.26 7.74
N GLY A 543 45.90 4.06 7.06
CA GLY A 543 46.37 5.19 6.24
C GLY A 543 47.03 4.78 4.91
N ILE A 544 46.84 3.54 4.48
CA ILE A 544 47.40 2.98 3.22
C ILE A 544 46.58 3.45 2.00
N SER A 545 45.27 3.59 2.16
CA SER A 545 44.35 4.02 1.10
C SER A 545 43.48 5.19 1.56
N ALA A 546 43.04 6.02 0.61
CA ALA A 546 42.04 7.06 0.86
C ALA A 546 40.62 6.49 0.76
N VAL A 547 39.68 7.07 1.50
CA VAL A 547 38.25 6.72 1.39
C VAL A 547 37.72 7.18 0.03
N LEU A 548 37.44 6.25 -0.86
CA LEU A 548 36.73 6.48 -2.10
C LEU A 548 35.34 5.89 -1.93
N LEU A 549 34.34 6.72 -1.66
CA LEU A 549 32.95 6.31 -1.63
C LEU A 549 32.47 6.21 -3.08
N GLU A 550 32.42 4.99 -3.60
CA GLU A 550 31.69 4.69 -4.81
C GLU A 550 30.20 4.76 -4.43
N GLN A 551 29.48 5.73 -4.97
CA GLN A 551 28.02 5.63 -4.98
C GLN A 551 27.69 4.39 -5.78
N ALA A 552 26.88 3.47 -5.20
CA ALA A 552 26.50 2.22 -5.82
C ALA A 552 26.10 2.46 -7.28
N GLU A 553 26.97 2.10 -8.21
CA GLU A 553 26.66 2.09 -9.63
C GLU A 553 25.52 1.10 -9.85
N ALA A 554 24.41 1.60 -10.38
CA ALA A 554 23.50 0.72 -11.09
C ALA A 554 24.34 0.01 -12.19
N PRO A 555 24.29 -1.32 -12.30
CA PRO A 555 25.08 -2.03 -13.30
C PRO A 555 24.78 -1.41 -14.68
N LEU A 556 25.79 -0.79 -15.27
CA LEU A 556 25.73 -0.28 -16.63
C LEU A 556 25.36 -1.45 -17.55
N PRO A 557 24.36 -1.30 -18.44
CA PRO A 557 24.09 -2.32 -19.44
C PRO A 557 25.34 -2.43 -20.30
N THR A 558 26.09 -3.52 -20.12
CA THR A 558 27.23 -3.89 -20.96
C THR A 558 26.69 -4.37 -22.32
N SER A 559 26.23 -3.46 -23.14
CA SER A 559 26.10 -3.54 -24.59
C SER A 559 25.25 -2.37 -25.10
N PRO A 560 25.55 -1.79 -26.25
CA PRO A 560 24.71 -0.74 -26.83
C PRO A 560 23.33 -1.33 -27.10
N VAL A 561 22.32 -0.77 -26.42
CA VAL A 561 20.90 -1.11 -26.64
C VAL A 561 20.64 -0.91 -28.13
N LYS A 562 20.51 -2.02 -28.89
CA LYS A 562 19.93 -1.98 -30.22
C LYS A 562 18.58 -1.31 -30.09
N LYS A 563 18.37 -0.20 -30.82
CA LYS A 563 17.06 0.46 -30.90
C LYS A 563 16.01 -0.64 -31.09
N PRO A 564 14.93 -0.66 -30.29
CA PRO A 564 13.90 -1.68 -30.42
C PRO A 564 13.41 -1.69 -31.86
N SER A 565 13.29 -2.87 -32.45
CA SER A 565 12.74 -3.05 -33.80
C SER A 565 11.38 -2.38 -33.86
N ARG A 566 10.98 -1.87 -35.03
CA ARG A 566 9.69 -1.21 -35.25
C ARG A 566 8.50 -2.02 -34.70
N GLU A 567 8.60 -3.34 -34.69
CA GLU A 567 7.57 -4.24 -34.13
C GLU A 567 7.46 -4.17 -32.59
N ARG A 568 8.59 -4.05 -31.85
CA ARG A 568 8.54 -3.86 -30.38
C ARG A 568 8.07 -2.45 -30.00
N ALA A 569 8.41 -1.45 -30.80
CA ALA A 569 7.87 -0.09 -30.60
C ALA A 569 6.35 -0.05 -30.86
N ALA A 570 5.85 -0.79 -31.84
CA ALA A 570 4.41 -0.94 -32.11
C ALA A 570 3.69 -1.68 -30.95
N SER A 571 4.31 -2.69 -30.35
CA SER A 571 3.76 -3.41 -29.20
C SER A 571 3.68 -2.52 -27.94
N VAL A 572 4.69 -1.69 -27.69
CA VAL A 572 4.67 -0.73 -26.57
C VAL A 572 3.70 0.41 -26.83
N VAL A 573 3.54 0.86 -28.08
CA VAL A 573 2.55 1.87 -28.48
C VAL A 573 1.15 1.27 -28.40
N ALA A 574 0.93 0.02 -28.78
CA ALA A 574 -0.34 -0.68 -28.62
C ALA A 574 -0.72 -0.86 -27.14
N LEU A 575 0.25 -1.18 -26.28
CA LEU A 575 0.03 -1.22 -24.82
C LEU A 575 -0.30 0.17 -24.24
N ARG A 576 0.34 1.23 -24.74
CA ARG A 576 0.03 2.62 -24.37
C ARG A 576 -1.34 3.05 -24.86
N ALA A 577 -1.76 2.68 -26.07
CA ALA A 577 -3.07 2.97 -26.62
C ALA A 577 -4.19 2.23 -25.86
N SER A 578 -3.95 0.99 -25.41
CA SER A 578 -4.93 0.22 -24.62
C SER A 578 -5.13 0.71 -23.18
N LEU A 579 -4.25 1.57 -22.68
CA LEU A 579 -4.35 2.21 -21.37
C LEU A 579 -4.96 3.62 -21.42
N ALA A 580 -5.19 4.15 -22.63
CA ALA A 580 -5.64 5.54 -22.87
C ALA A 580 -7.12 5.67 -23.22
N ASP A 581 -7.88 4.57 -23.38
CA ASP A 581 -9.33 4.63 -23.55
C ASP A 581 -10.06 4.46 -22.21
N PRO A 582 -11.08 5.30 -21.93
CA PRO A 582 -11.75 5.47 -20.62
C PRO A 582 -12.54 4.26 -20.13
#